data_cdf4ed6f558382a810fbf19dce3e1331
#
_entry.id   cdf4ed6f558382a810fbf19dce3e1331
#
_cell.length_a   1.000
_cell.length_b   1.000
_cell.length_c   1.000
_cell.angle_alpha   90.00
_cell.angle_beta   90.00
_cell.angle_gamma   90.00
#
_symmetry.space_group_name_H-M   'P 1'
#
loop_
_entity.id
_entity.type
_entity.pdbx_description
1 polymer ?
#
loop_
_entity_poly.entity_id
_entity_poly.type
_entity_poly.pdbx_seq_one_letter_code
_entity_poly.pdbx_strand_id
1 'polypeptide(L)'
;SMTLVYCIPTSWIQDNVEKSVEVIDNEGEYPMYFFYRHSAIIDEHTDKLMYTSLIQNRDYYNPIQASVSINQYPRYWHGYMLYLRPLSVLFQITEIRYLGMLAFQILLFWSAWMIAKKTRPAYAVLYVLSIATGNAALSSVCLQFLSTFLVLFVSIGILMSRYEKLRTKELGLFLFFFVVGMMEN
;
A
#
# COMPACT_ATOMS: atom_id res chain seq x y z
N SER A 1 11.08 11.02 4.56
CA SER A 1 10.26 12.17 4.95
C SER A 1 9.46 12.63 3.74
N MET A 2 8.19 13.02 3.92
CA MET A 2 7.32 13.58 2.87
C MET A 2 8.00 14.71 2.09
N THR A 3 8.69 15.61 2.79
CA THR A 3 9.43 16.73 2.17
C THR A 3 10.39 16.30 1.07
N LEU A 4 11.09 15.16 1.24
CA LEU A 4 12.01 14.63 0.23
C LEU A 4 11.28 14.21 -1.06
N VAL A 5 10.08 13.70 -0.93
CA VAL A 5 9.27 13.29 -2.09
C VAL A 5 8.83 14.49 -2.91
N TYR A 6 8.54 15.61 -2.25
CA TYR A 6 8.20 16.86 -2.94
C TYR A 6 9.39 17.60 -3.53
N CYS A 7 10.64 17.15 -3.30
CA CYS A 7 11.80 17.61 -4.07
C CYS A 7 11.81 17.08 -5.51
N ILE A 8 11.02 16.04 -5.82
CA ILE A 8 10.85 15.55 -7.18
C ILE A 8 9.99 16.57 -7.94
N PRO A 9 10.48 17.17 -9.06
CA PRO A 9 9.69 18.11 -9.82
C PRO A 9 8.42 17.49 -10.38
N THR A 10 7.30 18.21 -10.29
CA THR A 10 6.01 17.70 -10.82
C THR A 10 6.07 17.43 -12.32
N SER A 11 6.86 18.22 -13.08
CA SER A 11 7.06 18.02 -14.50
C SER A 11 7.64 16.65 -14.87
N TRP A 12 8.38 15.99 -13.96
CA TRP A 12 8.96 14.67 -14.22
C TRP A 12 7.95 13.54 -14.10
N ILE A 13 6.89 13.75 -13.34
CA ILE A 13 5.86 12.73 -13.08
C ILE A 13 4.56 12.99 -13.85
N GLN A 14 4.37 14.21 -14.36
CA GLN A 14 3.09 14.66 -14.89
C GLN A 14 2.57 13.76 -16.00
N ASP A 15 3.38 13.46 -17.00
CA ASP A 15 2.99 12.63 -18.16
C ASP A 15 2.56 11.22 -17.73
N ASN A 16 3.32 10.57 -16.84
CA ASN A 16 2.99 9.25 -16.34
C ASN A 16 1.74 9.26 -15.44
N VAL A 17 1.54 10.33 -14.67
CA VAL A 17 0.34 10.48 -13.83
C VAL A 17 -0.91 10.68 -14.68
N GLU A 18 -0.85 11.57 -15.68
CA GLU A 18 -1.98 11.84 -16.58
C GLU A 18 -2.38 10.57 -17.35
N LYS A 19 -1.41 9.83 -17.91
CA LYS A 19 -1.64 8.53 -18.56
C LYS A 19 -2.21 7.50 -17.60
N SER A 20 -1.75 7.47 -16.34
CA SER A 20 -2.27 6.56 -15.31
C SER A 20 -3.72 6.86 -14.97
N VAL A 21 -4.11 8.13 -14.89
CA VAL A 21 -5.51 8.53 -14.67
C VAL A 21 -6.38 8.12 -15.86
N GLU A 22 -5.89 8.29 -17.09
CA GLU A 22 -6.59 7.83 -18.30
C GLU A 22 -6.79 6.30 -18.30
N VAL A 23 -5.78 5.53 -17.87
CA VAL A 23 -5.91 4.07 -17.73
C VAL A 23 -7.00 3.72 -16.71
N ILE A 24 -7.00 4.36 -15.52
CA ILE A 24 -8.03 4.12 -14.49
C ILE A 24 -9.44 4.43 -15.04
N ASP A 25 -9.60 5.55 -15.74
CA ASP A 25 -10.89 5.96 -16.32
C ASP A 25 -11.38 4.98 -17.40
N ASN A 26 -10.47 4.39 -18.17
CA ASN A 26 -10.80 3.42 -19.22
C ASN A 26 -11.07 2.00 -18.67
N GLU A 27 -10.49 1.62 -17.54
CA GLU A 27 -10.70 0.31 -16.90
C GLU A 27 -12.11 0.20 -16.30
N GLY A 28 -12.66 1.30 -15.80
CA GLY A 28 -13.94 1.31 -15.08
C GLY A 28 -13.86 0.61 -13.72
N GLU A 29 -14.98 0.03 -13.27
CA GLU A 29 -15.09 -0.61 -11.97
C GLU A 29 -14.09 -1.76 -11.79
N TYR A 30 -13.40 -1.79 -10.65
CA TYR A 30 -12.50 -2.86 -10.31
C TYR A 30 -13.23 -4.18 -9.95
N PRO A 31 -12.52 -5.32 -9.92
CA PRO A 31 -13.11 -6.61 -9.58
C PRO A 31 -13.76 -6.61 -8.20
N MET A 32 -14.87 -7.33 -8.05
CA MET A 32 -15.52 -7.51 -6.75
C MET A 32 -14.74 -8.48 -5.86
N TYR A 33 -14.60 -8.12 -4.59
CA TYR A 33 -14.01 -9.00 -3.57
C TYR A 33 -14.88 -10.25 -3.33
N PHE A 34 -16.20 -10.05 -3.27
CA PHE A 34 -17.17 -11.14 -3.06
C PHE A 34 -18.21 -11.11 -4.18
N PHE A 35 -18.42 -12.24 -4.81
CA PHE A 35 -19.40 -12.40 -5.85
C PHE A 35 -20.80 -11.95 -5.37
N TYR A 36 -21.50 -11.18 -6.19
CA TYR A 36 -22.90 -10.75 -6.04
C TYR A 36 -23.18 -9.64 -5.01
N ARG A 37 -22.21 -8.88 -4.53
CA ARG A 37 -22.49 -7.71 -3.68
C ARG A 37 -21.85 -6.46 -4.26
N HIS A 38 -22.68 -5.51 -4.68
CA HIS A 38 -22.21 -4.17 -5.13
C HIS A 38 -21.35 -3.46 -4.08
N SER A 39 -21.61 -3.68 -2.78
CA SER A 39 -20.80 -3.14 -1.69
C SER A 39 -19.39 -3.76 -1.57
N ALA A 40 -19.07 -4.76 -2.38
CA ALA A 40 -17.77 -5.44 -2.42
C ALA A 40 -16.95 -5.08 -3.67
N ILE A 41 -17.39 -4.10 -4.46
CA ILE A 41 -16.61 -3.53 -5.56
C ILE A 41 -15.44 -2.78 -4.96
N ILE A 42 -14.25 -3.02 -5.50
CA ILE A 42 -13.05 -2.28 -5.10
C ILE A 42 -13.12 -0.89 -5.75
N ASP A 43 -12.88 0.13 -4.96
CA ASP A 43 -13.06 1.53 -5.37
C ASP A 43 -11.89 2.04 -6.23
N GLU A 44 -12.15 2.18 -7.54
CA GLU A 44 -11.22 2.81 -8.50
C GLU A 44 -11.09 4.32 -8.25
N HIS A 45 -12.15 4.93 -7.72
CA HIS A 45 -12.18 6.38 -7.46
C HIS A 45 -11.07 6.81 -6.49
N THR A 46 -10.77 6.01 -5.47
CA THR A 46 -9.70 6.30 -4.52
C THR A 46 -8.32 6.27 -5.19
N ASP A 47 -8.04 5.31 -6.06
CA ASP A 47 -6.79 5.26 -6.81
C ASP A 47 -6.66 6.47 -7.73
N LYS A 48 -7.74 6.90 -8.37
CA LYS A 48 -7.78 8.13 -9.17
C LYS A 48 -7.46 9.37 -8.34
N LEU A 49 -8.06 9.49 -7.14
CA LEU A 49 -7.75 10.58 -6.20
C LEU A 49 -6.30 10.55 -5.75
N MET A 50 -5.73 9.37 -5.49
CA MET A 50 -4.32 9.21 -5.13
C MET A 50 -3.40 9.73 -6.24
N TYR A 51 -3.65 9.35 -7.50
CA TYR A 51 -2.87 9.81 -8.65
C TYR A 51 -3.02 11.31 -8.91
N THR A 52 -4.22 11.83 -8.93
CA THR A 52 -4.44 13.27 -9.14
C THR A 52 -3.78 14.11 -8.04
N SER A 53 -3.76 13.60 -6.80
CA SER A 53 -3.07 14.26 -5.69
C SER A 53 -1.55 14.37 -5.86
N LEU A 54 -0.93 13.48 -6.65
CA LEU A 54 0.52 13.55 -6.90
C LEU A 54 0.94 14.86 -7.60
N ILE A 55 0.06 15.46 -8.41
CA ILE A 55 0.34 16.65 -9.21
C ILE A 55 -0.39 17.91 -8.71
N GLN A 56 -1.27 17.81 -7.72
CA GLN A 56 -2.07 18.95 -7.23
C GLN A 56 -1.24 20.08 -6.65
N ASN A 57 -0.14 19.78 -5.99
CA ASN A 57 0.71 20.76 -5.30
C ASN A 57 1.81 21.35 -6.21
N ARG A 58 1.61 21.38 -7.52
CA ARG A 58 2.58 21.90 -8.49
C ARG A 58 2.88 23.40 -8.33
N ASP A 59 1.97 24.16 -7.73
CA ASP A 59 2.10 25.60 -7.53
C ASP A 59 2.93 25.97 -6.29
N TYR A 60 3.26 24.98 -5.45
CA TYR A 60 4.12 25.21 -4.28
C TYR A 60 5.59 25.03 -4.67
N TYR A 61 6.34 26.15 -4.64
CA TYR A 61 7.78 26.14 -4.89
C TYR A 61 8.61 25.56 -3.75
N ASN A 62 8.04 25.53 -2.52
CA ASN A 62 8.72 25.02 -1.34
C ASN A 62 8.25 23.60 -0.99
N PRO A 63 9.15 22.57 -1.04
CA PRO A 63 8.81 21.20 -0.71
C PRO A 63 8.24 21.02 0.71
N ILE A 64 8.60 21.88 1.66
CA ILE A 64 8.06 21.83 3.01
C ILE A 64 6.58 22.26 3.00
N GLN A 65 6.28 23.36 2.34
CA GLN A 65 4.90 23.84 2.21
C GLN A 65 4.04 22.80 1.47
N ALA A 66 4.54 22.25 0.37
CA ALA A 66 3.85 21.20 -0.37
C ALA A 66 3.57 19.97 0.49
N SER A 67 4.50 19.59 1.37
CA SER A 67 4.37 18.38 2.21
C SER A 67 3.36 18.53 3.37
N VAL A 68 3.03 19.77 3.77
CA VAL A 68 2.06 20.06 4.85
C VAL A 68 0.77 20.69 4.34
N SER A 69 0.67 20.99 3.02
CA SER A 69 -0.55 21.51 2.43
C SER A 69 -1.65 20.45 2.49
N ILE A 70 -2.86 20.90 2.82
CA ILE A 70 -4.03 20.03 2.83
C ILE A 70 -4.46 19.83 1.38
N ASN A 71 -4.42 18.59 0.91
CA ASN A 71 -4.96 18.22 -0.39
C ASN A 71 -6.50 18.29 -0.37
N GLN A 72 -7.13 18.24 -1.53
CA GLN A 72 -8.60 18.32 -1.66
C GLN A 72 -9.35 17.24 -0.86
N TYR A 73 -8.66 16.14 -0.48
CA TYR A 73 -9.24 15.07 0.32
C TYR A 73 -8.36 14.74 1.54
N PRO A 74 -8.50 15.51 2.64
CA PRO A 74 -7.66 15.35 3.83
C PRO A 74 -7.97 14.10 4.66
N ARG A 75 -8.96 13.30 4.25
CA ARG A 75 -9.48 12.16 5.02
C ARG A 75 -8.55 10.95 5.03
N TYR A 76 -7.69 10.80 4.00
CA TYR A 76 -6.81 9.64 3.88
C TYR A 76 -5.37 9.95 4.25
N TRP A 77 -4.69 8.95 4.76
CA TRP A 77 -3.26 9.01 5.01
C TRP A 77 -2.48 9.13 3.69
N HIS A 78 -1.74 10.21 3.54
CA HIS A 78 -0.98 10.50 2.32
C HIS A 78 0.38 9.77 2.22
N GLY A 79 0.61 8.76 3.06
CA GLY A 79 1.85 7.97 3.03
C GLY A 79 2.12 7.25 1.71
N TYR A 80 1.09 7.00 0.91
CA TYR A 80 1.23 6.46 -0.44
C TYR A 80 2.13 7.34 -1.34
N MET A 81 2.19 8.63 -1.11
CA MET A 81 3.06 9.54 -1.87
C MET A 81 4.54 9.19 -1.72
N LEU A 82 4.94 8.55 -0.61
CA LEU A 82 6.32 8.14 -0.38
C LEU A 82 6.85 7.15 -1.41
N TYR A 83 5.98 6.34 -1.98
CA TYR A 83 6.35 5.37 -3.02
C TYR A 83 5.78 5.70 -4.39
N LEU A 84 4.53 6.21 -4.47
CA LEU A 84 3.91 6.50 -5.76
C LEU A 84 4.65 7.61 -6.51
N ARG A 85 4.95 8.74 -5.84
CA ARG A 85 5.59 9.87 -6.49
C ARG A 85 6.97 9.52 -7.10
N PRO A 86 7.92 8.86 -6.39
CA PRO A 86 9.16 8.42 -7.00
C PRO A 86 8.99 7.33 -8.07
N LEU A 87 8.03 6.41 -7.90
CA LEU A 87 7.77 5.39 -8.92
C LEU A 87 7.17 6.01 -10.19
N SER A 88 6.31 7.02 -10.07
CA SER A 88 5.70 7.71 -11.21
C SER A 88 6.70 8.50 -12.06
N VAL A 89 7.96 8.67 -11.63
CA VAL A 89 9.03 9.20 -12.49
C VAL A 89 9.34 8.25 -13.65
N LEU A 90 9.24 6.94 -13.41
CA LEU A 90 9.66 5.90 -14.36
C LEU A 90 8.50 5.05 -14.89
N PHE A 91 7.41 4.94 -14.13
CA PHE A 91 6.36 3.96 -14.36
C PHE A 91 4.97 4.59 -14.35
N GLN A 92 4.05 4.01 -15.12
CA GLN A 92 2.62 4.27 -15.04
C GLN A 92 1.96 3.31 -14.05
N ILE A 93 0.65 3.47 -13.81
CA ILE A 93 -0.10 2.64 -12.86
C ILE A 93 0.00 1.14 -13.15
N THR A 94 0.00 0.75 -14.41
CA THR A 94 0.05 -0.66 -14.81
C THR A 94 1.34 -1.33 -14.34
N GLU A 95 2.49 -0.71 -14.57
CA GLU A 95 3.79 -1.23 -14.13
C GLU A 95 3.90 -1.19 -12.60
N ILE A 96 3.38 -0.13 -11.97
CA ILE A 96 3.36 -0.02 -10.51
C ILE A 96 2.51 -1.13 -9.88
N ARG A 97 1.37 -1.48 -10.48
CA ARG A 97 0.56 -2.64 -10.05
C ARG A 97 1.33 -3.95 -10.20
N TYR A 98 2.03 -4.18 -11.30
CA TYR A 98 2.86 -5.39 -11.47
C TYR A 98 3.98 -5.47 -10.42
N LEU A 99 4.66 -4.37 -10.15
CA LEU A 99 5.67 -4.29 -9.09
C LEU A 99 5.03 -4.56 -7.71
N GLY A 100 3.84 -4.01 -7.49
CA GLY A 100 3.05 -4.24 -6.28
C GLY A 100 2.66 -5.71 -6.10
N MET A 101 2.19 -6.37 -7.18
CA MET A 101 1.87 -7.81 -7.17
C MET A 101 3.10 -8.65 -6.84
N LEU A 102 4.24 -8.33 -7.42
CA LEU A 102 5.49 -9.01 -7.14
C LEU A 102 5.91 -8.82 -5.69
N ALA A 103 5.87 -7.58 -5.18
CA ALA A 103 6.18 -7.26 -3.80
C ALA A 103 5.22 -7.98 -2.82
N PHE A 104 3.93 -8.01 -3.13
CA PHE A 104 2.91 -8.73 -2.36
C PHE A 104 3.27 -10.21 -2.21
N GLN A 105 3.60 -10.89 -3.30
CA GLN A 105 3.95 -12.30 -3.29
C GLN A 105 5.24 -12.57 -2.52
N ILE A 106 6.29 -11.80 -2.78
CA ILE A 106 7.58 -11.94 -2.08
C ILE A 106 7.40 -11.76 -0.58
N LEU A 107 6.71 -10.71 -0.14
CA LEU A 107 6.52 -10.42 1.27
C LEU A 107 5.57 -11.40 1.96
N LEU A 108 4.52 -11.88 1.26
CA LEU A 108 3.65 -12.95 1.77
C LEU A 108 4.45 -14.22 2.05
N PHE A 109 5.24 -14.68 1.08
CA PHE A 109 6.05 -15.90 1.26
C PHE A 109 7.15 -15.71 2.29
N TRP A 110 7.79 -14.55 2.34
CA TRP A 110 8.78 -14.24 3.37
C TRP A 110 8.18 -14.25 4.78
N SER A 111 7.03 -13.61 4.99
CA SER A 111 6.34 -13.61 6.29
C SER A 111 5.86 -15.00 6.68
N ALA A 112 5.30 -15.78 5.73
CA ALA A 112 4.91 -17.18 5.95
C ALA A 112 6.11 -18.06 6.33
N TRP A 113 7.23 -17.90 5.64
CA TRP A 113 8.49 -18.60 5.97
C TRP A 113 8.97 -18.26 7.37
N MET A 114 8.90 -16.99 7.77
CA MET A 114 9.27 -16.55 9.12
C MET A 114 8.35 -17.16 10.18
N ILE A 115 7.04 -17.26 9.92
CA ILE A 115 6.09 -17.96 10.80
C ILE A 115 6.48 -19.44 10.92
N ALA A 116 6.68 -20.12 9.80
CA ALA A 116 7.04 -21.54 9.79
C ALA A 116 8.33 -21.83 10.57
N LYS A 117 9.35 -20.96 10.42
CA LYS A 117 10.64 -21.08 11.09
C LYS A 117 10.58 -20.86 12.60
N LYS A 118 9.67 -20.00 13.07
CA LYS A 118 9.61 -19.59 14.48
C LYS A 118 8.50 -20.28 15.28
N THR A 119 7.55 -20.88 14.58
CA THR A 119 6.42 -21.58 15.17
C THR A 119 6.26 -22.98 14.55
N ARG A 120 5.03 -23.38 14.21
CA ARG A 120 4.76 -24.63 13.50
C ARG A 120 4.42 -24.35 12.03
N PRO A 121 4.90 -25.17 11.08
CA PRO A 121 4.57 -25.00 9.65
C PRO A 121 3.08 -24.92 9.37
N ALA A 122 2.24 -25.60 10.16
CA ALA A 122 0.79 -25.54 10.04
C ALA A 122 0.24 -24.11 10.18
N TYR A 123 0.83 -23.28 11.03
CA TYR A 123 0.38 -21.88 11.17
C TYR A 123 0.73 -21.02 9.94
N ALA A 124 1.86 -21.31 9.28
CA ALA A 124 2.19 -20.66 8.01
C ALA A 124 1.18 -21.04 6.90
N VAL A 125 0.78 -22.31 6.85
CA VAL A 125 -0.25 -22.77 5.89
C VAL A 125 -1.59 -22.08 6.19
N LEU A 126 -2.04 -22.06 7.44
CA LEU A 126 -3.26 -21.38 7.83
C LEU A 126 -3.22 -19.88 7.50
N TYR A 127 -2.08 -19.25 7.73
CA TYR A 127 -1.87 -17.84 7.39
C TYR A 127 -2.03 -17.60 5.87
N VAL A 128 -1.34 -18.37 5.03
CA VAL A 128 -1.46 -18.24 3.57
C VAL A 128 -2.89 -18.52 3.10
N LEU A 129 -3.54 -19.53 3.65
CA LEU A 129 -4.94 -19.85 3.35
C LEU A 129 -5.88 -18.69 3.75
N SER A 130 -5.67 -18.07 4.91
CA SER A 130 -6.50 -16.93 5.34
C SER A 130 -6.37 -15.73 4.39
N ILE A 131 -5.15 -15.45 3.91
CA ILE A 131 -4.90 -14.41 2.90
C ILE A 131 -5.56 -14.78 1.55
N ALA A 132 -5.46 -16.04 1.14
CA ALA A 132 -6.04 -16.52 -0.11
C ALA A 132 -7.57 -16.52 -0.09
N THR A 133 -8.20 -16.99 1.02
CA THR A 133 -9.66 -16.99 1.17
C THR A 133 -10.27 -15.59 1.22
N GLY A 134 -9.51 -14.61 1.70
CA GLY A 134 -9.91 -13.19 1.69
C GLY A 134 -9.78 -12.52 0.31
N ASN A 135 -9.42 -13.25 -0.76
CA ASN A 135 -9.12 -12.68 -2.08
C ASN A 135 -8.11 -11.53 -2.04
N ALA A 136 -7.22 -11.53 -1.04
CA ALA A 136 -6.30 -10.42 -0.82
C ALA A 136 -5.35 -10.17 -2.01
N ALA A 137 -5.16 -11.14 -2.89
CA ALA A 137 -4.41 -10.97 -4.13
C ALA A 137 -5.04 -9.92 -5.08
N LEU A 138 -6.37 -9.76 -5.05
CA LEU A 138 -7.06 -8.72 -5.82
C LEU A 138 -6.74 -7.31 -5.31
N SER A 139 -6.32 -7.17 -4.04
CA SER A 139 -5.89 -5.88 -3.49
C SER A 139 -4.67 -5.29 -4.20
N SER A 140 -3.91 -6.10 -4.92
CA SER A 140 -2.80 -5.62 -5.74
C SER A 140 -3.24 -4.76 -6.94
N VAL A 141 -4.50 -4.86 -7.36
CA VAL A 141 -5.09 -4.00 -8.40
C VAL A 141 -5.37 -2.61 -7.83
N CYS A 142 -5.84 -2.53 -6.57
CA CYS A 142 -6.15 -1.29 -5.87
C CYS A 142 -4.97 -0.90 -4.95
N LEU A 143 -4.31 0.21 -5.25
CA LEU A 143 -3.10 0.65 -4.55
C LEU A 143 -3.36 1.02 -3.08
N GLN A 144 -4.57 1.44 -2.76
CA GLN A 144 -5.00 1.72 -1.38
C GLN A 144 -4.85 0.46 -0.50
N PHE A 145 -5.40 -0.67 -0.94
CA PHE A 145 -5.34 -1.92 -0.19
C PHE A 145 -3.96 -2.57 -0.27
N LEU A 146 -3.26 -2.41 -1.39
CA LEU A 146 -1.91 -2.95 -1.55
C LEU A 146 -0.97 -2.47 -0.43
N SER A 147 -0.95 -1.17 -0.15
CA SER A 147 -0.08 -0.60 0.89
C SER A 147 -0.34 -1.22 2.27
N THR A 148 -1.61 -1.46 2.62
CA THR A 148 -2.02 -2.11 3.87
C THR A 148 -1.45 -3.52 3.99
N PHE A 149 -1.57 -4.34 2.95
CA PHE A 149 -1.02 -5.70 2.96
C PHE A 149 0.50 -5.72 2.99
N LEU A 150 1.19 -4.83 2.26
CA LEU A 150 2.64 -4.74 2.32
C LEU A 150 3.15 -4.40 3.73
N VAL A 151 2.50 -3.43 4.41
CA VAL A 151 2.80 -3.10 5.80
C VAL A 151 2.54 -4.28 6.72
N LEU A 152 1.42 -5.00 6.55
CA LEU A 152 1.08 -6.19 7.32
C LEU A 152 2.17 -7.27 7.19
N PHE A 153 2.55 -7.63 5.98
CA PHE A 153 3.54 -8.69 5.74
C PHE A 153 4.93 -8.34 6.29
N VAL A 154 5.38 -7.10 6.07
CA VAL A 154 6.64 -6.60 6.63
C VAL A 154 6.61 -6.64 8.15
N SER A 155 5.51 -6.19 8.75
CA SER A 155 5.34 -6.17 10.21
C SER A 155 5.35 -7.57 10.80
N ILE A 156 4.63 -8.52 10.21
CA ILE A 156 4.63 -9.93 10.64
C ILE A 156 6.05 -10.51 10.51
N GLY A 157 6.73 -10.26 9.39
CA GLY A 157 8.10 -10.74 9.18
C GLY A 157 9.08 -10.20 10.23
N ILE A 158 9.00 -8.91 10.57
CA ILE A 158 9.82 -8.29 11.61
C ILE A 158 9.47 -8.84 12.99
N LEU A 159 8.19 -8.95 13.34
CA LEU A 159 7.73 -9.52 14.60
C LEU A 159 8.24 -10.96 14.77
N MET A 160 8.10 -11.77 13.74
CA MET A 160 8.60 -13.16 13.77
C MET A 160 10.11 -13.23 13.82
N SER A 161 10.84 -12.34 13.15
CA SER A 161 12.31 -12.31 13.23
C SER A 161 12.82 -12.02 14.64
N ARG A 162 12.05 -11.27 15.41
CA ARG A 162 12.36 -10.87 16.79
C ARG A 162 11.53 -11.61 17.84
N TYR A 163 10.86 -12.68 17.47
CA TYR A 163 9.90 -13.42 18.28
C TYR A 163 10.36 -13.69 19.70
N GLU A 164 11.58 -14.24 19.86
CA GLU A 164 12.13 -14.58 21.17
C GLU A 164 12.36 -13.36 22.09
N LYS A 165 12.69 -12.19 21.49
CA LYS A 165 12.88 -10.96 22.24
C LYS A 165 11.57 -10.28 22.59
N LEU A 166 10.57 -10.39 21.73
CA LEU A 166 9.28 -9.70 21.87
C LEU A 166 8.28 -10.50 22.72
N ARG A 167 8.40 -11.83 22.72
CA ARG A 167 7.51 -12.72 23.48
C ARG A 167 7.46 -12.42 24.98
N THR A 168 8.55 -11.92 25.54
CA THR A 168 8.69 -11.67 26.98
C THR A 168 8.53 -10.21 27.37
N LYS A 169 8.20 -9.30 26.44
CA LYS A 169 8.15 -7.87 26.70
C LYS A 169 6.85 -7.24 26.20
N GLU A 170 6.37 -6.27 26.97
CA GLU A 170 5.23 -5.40 26.61
C GLU A 170 5.43 -4.69 25.26
N LEU A 171 6.70 -4.53 24.80
CA LEU A 171 7.05 -3.98 23.50
C LEU A 171 6.40 -4.74 22.32
N GLY A 172 6.23 -6.06 22.43
CA GLY A 172 5.56 -6.86 21.39
C GLY A 172 4.09 -6.48 21.25
N LEU A 173 3.40 -6.25 22.38
CA LEU A 173 2.01 -5.81 22.39
C LEU A 173 1.88 -4.38 21.85
N PHE A 174 2.77 -3.48 22.24
CA PHE A 174 2.81 -2.12 21.72
C PHE A 174 3.02 -2.08 20.22
N LEU A 175 3.98 -2.85 19.67
CA LEU A 175 4.23 -2.94 18.23
C LEU A 175 3.03 -3.52 17.48
N PHE A 176 2.35 -4.52 18.08
CA PHE A 176 1.11 -5.07 17.49
C PHE A 176 0.04 -3.99 17.36
N PHE A 177 -0.26 -3.26 18.42
CA PHE A 177 -1.25 -2.18 18.37
C PHE A 177 -0.83 -1.02 17.47
N PHE A 178 0.47 -0.70 17.43
CA PHE A 178 0.98 0.32 16.50
C PHE A 178 0.75 -0.07 15.03
N VAL A 179 1.03 -1.34 14.68
CA VAL A 179 0.81 -1.84 13.31
C VAL A 179 -0.67 -1.85 12.97
N VAL A 180 -1.53 -2.35 13.88
CA VAL A 180 -2.99 -2.34 13.68
C VAL A 180 -3.48 -0.91 13.48
N GLY A 181 -3.06 0.03 14.32
CA GLY A 181 -3.43 1.44 14.18
C GLY A 181 -2.94 2.09 12.89
N MET A 182 -1.81 1.63 12.32
CA MET A 182 -1.35 2.08 11.01
C MET A 182 -2.15 1.49 9.84
N MET A 183 -2.83 0.37 10.06
CA MET A 183 -3.65 -0.28 9.03
C MET A 183 -5.09 0.26 8.98
N GLU A 184 -5.56 0.88 10.05
CA GLU A 184 -6.92 1.43 10.14
C GLU A 184 -7.05 2.86 9.59
N ASN A 185 -5.96 3.47 9.14
CA ASN A 185 -5.95 4.78 8.48
C ASN A 185 -5.75 4.60 6.99
#